data_6b1a8e3e3750cdeef66fc607d96cffb1
#
_entry.id   6b1a8e3e3750cdeef66fc607d96cffb1
#
_cell.length_a   1.000
_cell.length_b   1.000
_cell.length_c   1.000
_cell.angle_alpha   90.00
_cell.angle_beta   90.00
_cell.angle_gamma   90.00
#
_symmetry.space_group_name_H-M   'P 1'
#
loop_
_entity.id
_entity.type
_entity.pdbx_description
1 polymer ?
#
loop_
_entity_poly.entity_id
_entity_poly.type
_entity_poly.pdbx_seq_one_letter_code
_entity_poly.pdbx_strand_id
1 'polypeptide(L)'
;MALVRGLALFLPLSAVVTTTENTLLHAPEGVPVEGSNGLLIKVGDRIVPNYAATMVSFEEGDVVTGTVVRIDRDEVLLDIGYKSEGVIPASELSIRKSVDTSEEVELGEQIDALVVTKEDAEGRLILSKKRARFEKAWRKIEAAAEGGEPVEGNVIEVVKG
;
A
#
# COMPACT_ATOMS: atom_id res chain seq x y z
N MET A 1 43.88 -59.70 -26.03
CA MET A 1 44.11 -58.26 -26.26
C MET A 1 42.82 -57.66 -26.84
N ALA A 2 42.19 -56.87 -26.13
CA ALA A 2 41.33 -55.71 -26.52
C ALA A 2 40.37 -55.42 -25.43
N LEU A 3 40.60 -54.28 -24.83
CA LEU A 3 39.88 -53.63 -23.75
C LEU A 3 38.58 -53.05 -24.32
N VAL A 4 37.43 -53.36 -23.77
CA VAL A 4 36.22 -52.60 -24.02
C VAL A 4 35.78 -51.97 -22.70
N ARG A 5 35.99 -50.68 -22.62
CA ARG A 5 35.51 -49.83 -21.54
C ARG A 5 34.00 -49.65 -21.65
N GLY A 6 33.27 -50.19 -20.70
CA GLY A 6 31.87 -49.89 -20.49
C GLY A 6 31.71 -48.53 -19.82
N LEU A 7 31.18 -47.59 -20.54
CA LEU A 7 30.79 -46.30 -20.00
C LEU A 7 29.42 -46.42 -19.33
N ALA A 8 29.40 -46.54 -18.00
CA ALA A 8 28.18 -46.48 -17.23
C ALA A 8 27.69 -45.04 -17.19
N LEU A 9 26.59 -44.77 -17.87
CA LEU A 9 25.89 -43.50 -17.82
C LEU A 9 25.10 -43.42 -16.49
N PHE A 10 25.67 -42.72 -15.53
CA PHE A 10 24.97 -42.41 -14.26
C PHE A 10 24.03 -41.26 -14.52
N LEU A 11 22.71 -41.53 -14.63
CA LEU A 11 21.69 -40.53 -14.59
C LEU A 11 21.38 -40.21 -13.13
N PRO A 12 21.50 -38.96 -12.69
CA PRO A 12 21.01 -38.58 -11.36
C PRO A 12 19.47 -38.61 -11.35
N LEU A 13 18.93 -39.43 -10.47
CA LEU A 13 17.54 -39.45 -10.13
C LEU A 13 17.19 -38.11 -9.46
N SER A 14 16.74 -37.15 -10.25
CA SER A 14 16.27 -35.87 -9.75
C SER A 14 15.01 -36.11 -8.93
N ALA A 15 15.14 -35.89 -7.63
CA ALA A 15 14.03 -35.92 -6.71
C ALA A 15 12.95 -34.96 -7.18
N VAL A 16 11.78 -35.48 -7.49
CA VAL A 16 10.56 -34.71 -7.63
C VAL A 16 10.19 -34.21 -6.24
N VAL A 17 10.64 -32.99 -5.92
CA VAL A 17 10.09 -32.23 -4.82
C VAL A 17 8.72 -31.77 -5.25
N THR A 18 7.69 -32.45 -4.81
CA THR A 18 6.31 -31.95 -4.85
C THR A 18 6.20 -30.82 -3.83
N THR A 19 6.58 -29.64 -4.26
CA THR A 19 6.20 -28.43 -3.55
C THR A 19 4.73 -28.21 -3.83
N THR A 20 3.91 -28.52 -2.85
CA THR A 20 2.52 -28.05 -2.79
C THR A 20 2.58 -26.55 -2.55
N GLU A 21 2.89 -25.79 -3.58
CA GLU A 21 2.82 -24.33 -3.51
C GLU A 21 1.35 -23.92 -3.51
N ASN A 22 1.07 -23.22 -2.46
CA ASN A 22 -0.08 -22.38 -2.16
C ASN A 22 -0.52 -21.59 -3.42
N THR A 23 -1.42 -22.18 -4.23
CA THR A 23 -1.88 -21.66 -5.52
C THR A 23 -2.95 -20.56 -5.34
N LEU A 24 -2.96 -19.83 -4.23
CA LEU A 24 -4.08 -18.94 -3.91
C LEU A 24 -3.82 -17.44 -4.10
N LEU A 25 -2.65 -16.99 -4.58
CA LEU A 25 -2.39 -15.56 -4.73
C LEU A 25 -1.45 -15.16 -5.89
N HIS A 26 -1.42 -15.91 -6.97
CA HIS A 26 -0.81 -15.41 -8.20
C HIS A 26 -1.91 -14.86 -9.11
N ALA A 27 -1.96 -13.52 -9.21
CA ALA A 27 -2.73 -12.89 -10.27
C ALA A 27 -2.23 -13.45 -11.61
N PRO A 28 -3.13 -13.83 -12.53
CA PRO A 28 -2.72 -14.36 -13.81
C PRO A 28 -1.88 -13.30 -14.54
N GLU A 29 -0.63 -13.61 -14.82
CA GLU A 29 0.23 -12.76 -15.64
C GLU A 29 -0.35 -12.75 -17.06
N GLY A 30 -0.85 -11.59 -17.48
CA GLY A 30 -1.43 -11.39 -18.80
C GLY A 30 -1.14 -10.01 -19.35
N VAL A 31 -1.27 -9.87 -20.67
CA VAL A 31 -1.11 -8.57 -21.34
C VAL A 31 -2.40 -7.78 -21.20
N PRO A 32 -2.36 -6.51 -20.72
CA PRO A 32 -3.56 -5.68 -20.65
C PRO A 32 -4.22 -5.53 -22.02
N VAL A 33 -5.55 -5.68 -22.08
CA VAL A 33 -6.31 -5.48 -23.30
C VAL A 33 -6.46 -3.99 -23.54
N GLU A 34 -6.11 -3.54 -24.73
CA GLU A 34 -6.20 -2.13 -25.14
C GLU A 34 -7.65 -1.63 -25.02
N GLY A 35 -7.85 -0.46 -24.40
CA GLY A 35 -9.18 0.12 -24.18
C GLY A 35 -9.94 -0.41 -22.94
N SER A 36 -9.38 -1.37 -22.18
CA SER A 36 -10.04 -1.91 -20.98
C SER A 36 -9.64 -1.20 -19.67
N ASN A 37 -8.84 -0.13 -19.72
CA ASN A 37 -8.27 0.55 -18.54
C ASN A 37 -7.55 -0.41 -17.56
N GLY A 38 -6.98 -1.49 -18.09
CA GLY A 38 -6.31 -2.52 -17.27
C GLY A 38 -7.25 -3.51 -16.58
N LEU A 39 -8.56 -3.37 -16.74
CA LEU A 39 -9.55 -4.25 -16.10
C LEU A 39 -9.64 -5.64 -16.76
N LEU A 40 -9.15 -5.78 -17.99
CA LEU A 40 -9.10 -7.06 -18.70
C LEU A 40 -7.65 -7.35 -19.09
N ILE A 41 -7.25 -8.61 -18.93
CA ILE A 41 -5.95 -9.13 -19.36
C ILE A 41 -6.15 -10.31 -20.30
N LYS A 42 -5.26 -10.42 -21.28
CA LYS A 42 -5.18 -11.56 -22.17
C LYS A 42 -4.18 -12.57 -21.62
N VAL A 43 -4.66 -13.72 -21.23
CA VAL A 43 -3.85 -14.86 -20.77
C VAL A 43 -3.94 -15.95 -21.84
N GLY A 44 -2.88 -16.12 -22.65
CA GLY A 44 -2.91 -16.98 -23.82
C GLY A 44 -3.93 -16.48 -24.84
N ASP A 45 -4.94 -17.27 -25.13
CA ASP A 45 -5.99 -16.96 -26.12
C ASP A 45 -7.32 -16.52 -25.48
N ARG A 46 -7.34 -16.35 -24.16
CA ARG A 46 -8.53 -15.94 -23.39
C ARG A 46 -8.38 -14.55 -22.81
N ILE A 47 -9.48 -13.80 -22.85
CA ILE A 47 -9.59 -12.53 -22.12
C ILE A 47 -10.26 -12.85 -20.77
N VAL A 48 -9.58 -12.47 -19.69
CA VAL A 48 -10.06 -12.68 -18.31
C VAL A 48 -10.07 -11.36 -17.57
N PRO A 49 -10.97 -11.19 -16.59
CA PRO A 49 -10.95 -9.99 -15.74
C PRO A 49 -9.66 -9.95 -14.92
N ASN A 50 -9.07 -8.75 -14.86
CA ASN A 50 -7.92 -8.47 -14.01
C ASN A 50 -8.39 -8.06 -12.61
N TYR A 51 -8.70 -9.03 -11.78
CA TYR A 51 -9.15 -8.76 -10.41
C TYR A 51 -8.09 -8.03 -9.58
N ALA A 52 -6.81 -8.27 -9.86
CA ALA A 52 -5.73 -7.57 -9.16
C ALA A 52 -5.74 -6.06 -9.43
N ALA A 53 -6.14 -5.62 -10.62
CA ALA A 53 -6.28 -4.20 -10.94
C ALA A 53 -7.51 -3.53 -10.29
N THR A 54 -8.48 -4.33 -9.84
CA THR A 54 -9.68 -3.82 -9.15
C THR A 54 -9.52 -3.81 -7.63
N MET A 55 -8.50 -4.47 -7.11
CA MET A 55 -8.21 -4.49 -5.68
C MET A 55 -7.18 -3.41 -5.34
N VAL A 56 -7.58 -2.47 -4.53
CA VAL A 56 -6.64 -1.50 -3.94
C VAL A 56 -5.76 -2.29 -2.97
N SER A 57 -4.48 -2.46 -3.33
CA SER A 57 -3.49 -3.04 -2.42
C SER A 57 -2.63 -1.92 -1.84
N PHE A 58 -2.46 -1.92 -0.55
CA PHE A 58 -1.59 -1.02 0.18
C PHE A 58 -0.88 -1.78 1.30
N GLU A 59 0.24 -1.26 1.74
CA GLU A 59 1.01 -1.80 2.86
C GLU A 59 1.02 -0.82 4.04
N GLU A 60 1.44 -1.30 5.21
CA GLU A 60 1.67 -0.44 6.36
C GLU A 60 2.78 0.56 6.02
N GLY A 61 2.53 1.83 6.28
CA GLY A 61 3.42 2.92 5.88
C GLY A 61 3.06 3.61 4.57
N ASP A 62 2.16 3.05 3.76
CA ASP A 62 1.70 3.70 2.54
C ASP A 62 0.77 4.88 2.84
N VAL A 63 0.85 5.90 1.99
CA VAL A 63 -0.08 7.03 2.02
C VAL A 63 -1.21 6.77 1.03
N VAL A 64 -2.42 6.70 1.55
CA VAL A 64 -3.66 6.50 0.79
C VAL A 64 -4.51 7.77 0.85
N THR A 65 -5.26 8.02 -0.22
CA THR A 65 -6.24 9.11 -0.25
C THR A 65 -7.63 8.52 -0.06
N GLY A 66 -8.39 9.08 0.86
CA GLY A 66 -9.75 8.64 1.13
C GLY A 66 -10.72 9.80 1.30
N THR A 67 -12.00 9.50 1.22
CA THR A 67 -13.08 10.46 1.44
C THR A 67 -13.66 10.28 2.84
N VAL A 68 -13.85 11.37 3.55
CA VAL A 68 -14.47 11.38 4.88
C VAL A 68 -15.95 11.01 4.76
N VAL A 69 -16.34 9.87 5.29
CA VAL A 69 -17.73 9.39 5.26
C VAL A 69 -18.45 9.58 6.58
N ARG A 70 -17.71 9.68 7.68
CA ARG A 70 -18.27 9.90 9.01
C ARG A 70 -17.28 10.60 9.93
N ILE A 71 -17.80 11.48 10.77
CA ILE A 71 -17.03 12.20 11.79
C ILE A 71 -17.70 11.93 13.13
N ASP A 72 -17.02 11.24 14.02
CA ASP A 72 -17.39 11.02 15.39
C ASP A 72 -16.45 11.83 16.31
N ARG A 73 -16.77 11.90 17.59
CA ARG A 73 -16.00 12.68 18.56
C ARG A 73 -14.56 12.19 18.74
N ASP A 74 -14.37 10.88 18.70
CA ASP A 74 -13.11 10.22 19.01
C ASP A 74 -12.42 9.64 17.77
N GLU A 75 -13.12 9.54 16.63
CA GLU A 75 -12.61 8.97 15.40
C GLU A 75 -13.29 9.54 14.14
N VAL A 76 -12.59 9.43 13.02
CA VAL A 76 -13.10 9.78 11.69
C VAL A 76 -13.00 8.57 10.79
N LEU A 77 -14.06 8.25 10.04
CA LEU A 77 -14.08 7.16 9.08
C LEU A 77 -13.82 7.68 7.68
N LEU A 78 -12.92 6.98 6.98
CA LEU A 78 -12.53 7.23 5.59
C LEU A 78 -12.94 6.06 4.70
N ASP A 79 -13.56 6.38 3.58
CA ASP A 79 -13.68 5.46 2.46
C ASP A 79 -12.46 5.61 1.55
N ILE A 80 -11.65 4.56 1.47
CA ILE A 80 -10.46 4.48 0.62
C ILE A 80 -10.64 3.54 -0.58
N GLY A 81 -11.87 3.09 -0.86
CA GLY A 81 -12.17 2.12 -1.90
C GLY A 81 -11.71 0.68 -1.58
N TYR A 82 -11.49 0.38 -0.32
CA TYR A 82 -11.13 -0.96 0.14
C TYR A 82 -12.35 -1.69 0.73
N LYS A 83 -12.20 -2.98 1.04
CA LYS A 83 -13.28 -3.83 1.62
C LYS A 83 -13.83 -3.32 2.95
N SER A 84 -13.05 -2.53 3.67
CA SER A 84 -13.40 -1.93 4.96
C SER A 84 -13.05 -0.45 4.97
N GLU A 85 -13.81 0.32 5.74
CA GLU A 85 -13.50 1.72 6.00
C GLU A 85 -12.24 1.87 6.84
N GLY A 86 -11.47 2.92 6.59
CA GLY A 86 -10.32 3.28 7.41
C GLY A 86 -10.75 4.15 8.58
N VAL A 87 -10.16 3.92 9.73
CA VAL A 87 -10.42 4.66 10.96
C VAL A 87 -9.23 5.55 11.30
N ILE A 88 -9.47 6.85 11.48
CA ILE A 88 -8.47 7.78 12.01
C ILE A 88 -8.89 8.16 13.43
N PRO A 89 -8.16 7.71 14.46
CA PRO A 89 -8.37 8.18 15.82
C PRO A 89 -8.11 9.69 15.93
N ALA A 90 -8.83 10.39 16.81
CA ALA A 90 -8.67 11.83 17.02
C ALA A 90 -7.21 12.24 17.34
N SER A 91 -6.47 11.40 18.04
CA SER A 91 -5.04 11.60 18.34
C SER A 91 -4.12 11.57 17.11
N GLU A 92 -4.54 10.90 16.04
CA GLU A 92 -3.81 10.76 14.76
C GLU A 92 -4.36 11.68 13.66
N LEU A 93 -5.39 12.47 13.95
CA LEU A 93 -5.99 13.41 13.01
C LEU A 93 -5.19 14.71 12.93
N SER A 94 -4.77 15.27 14.06
CA SER A 94 -4.03 16.53 14.13
C SER A 94 -2.79 16.45 15.00
N ILE A 95 -1.86 17.38 14.75
CA ILE A 95 -0.66 17.61 15.58
C ILE A 95 -1.05 18.29 16.91
N ARG A 96 -2.15 19.02 16.91
CA ARG A 96 -2.65 19.73 18.10
C ARG A 96 -3.32 18.73 19.06
N LYS A 97 -3.01 18.84 20.35
CA LYS A 97 -3.44 17.88 21.38
C LYS A 97 -4.91 17.92 21.77
N SER A 98 -5.66 18.97 21.40
CA SER A 98 -7.06 19.13 21.74
C SER A 98 -7.78 19.88 20.61
N VAL A 99 -8.09 19.15 19.56
CA VAL A 99 -8.88 19.66 18.44
C VAL A 99 -10.13 18.81 18.32
N ASP A 100 -11.27 19.45 18.18
CA ASP A 100 -12.49 18.76 17.81
C ASP A 100 -12.33 18.17 16.39
N THR A 101 -12.67 16.90 16.22
CA THR A 101 -12.58 16.21 14.94
C THR A 101 -13.31 16.94 13.83
N SER A 102 -14.42 17.58 14.16
CA SER A 102 -15.24 18.38 13.23
C SER A 102 -14.62 19.72 12.78
N GLU A 103 -13.57 20.20 13.47
CA GLU A 103 -12.83 21.40 13.05
C GLU A 103 -11.68 21.09 12.08
N GLU A 104 -11.22 19.85 12.08
CA GLU A 104 -10.05 19.43 11.28
C GLU A 104 -10.41 18.79 9.93
N VAL A 105 -11.65 18.33 9.77
CA VAL A 105 -12.11 17.66 8.55
C VAL A 105 -13.60 17.90 8.34
N GLU A 106 -13.99 17.93 7.06
CA GLU A 106 -15.39 18.05 6.65
C GLU A 106 -15.90 16.73 6.04
N LEU A 107 -17.20 16.48 6.17
CA LEU A 107 -17.85 15.34 5.52
C LEU A 107 -17.72 15.46 3.99
N GLY A 108 -17.25 14.40 3.33
CA GLY A 108 -17.00 14.39 1.89
C GLY A 108 -15.66 14.98 1.47
N GLU A 109 -14.86 15.48 2.42
CA GLU A 109 -13.50 15.95 2.13
C GLU A 109 -12.59 14.78 1.75
N GLN A 110 -11.75 14.98 0.73
CA GLN A 110 -10.68 14.05 0.40
C GLN A 110 -9.43 14.38 1.20
N ILE A 111 -8.97 13.43 1.99
CA ILE A 111 -7.78 13.59 2.80
C ILE A 111 -6.80 12.46 2.56
N ASP A 112 -5.52 12.77 2.75
CA ASP A 112 -4.46 11.79 2.71
C ASP A 112 -4.18 11.26 4.10
N ALA A 113 -4.09 9.96 4.22
CA ALA A 113 -3.80 9.27 5.46
C ALA A 113 -2.75 8.18 5.25
N LEU A 114 -1.88 7.97 6.22
CA LEU A 114 -0.90 6.91 6.22
C LEU A 114 -1.49 5.68 6.89
N VAL A 115 -1.29 4.52 6.28
CA VAL A 115 -1.71 3.23 6.86
C VAL A 115 -0.80 2.90 8.04
N VAL A 116 -1.36 2.88 9.23
CA VAL A 116 -0.64 2.54 10.46
C VAL A 116 -0.69 1.05 10.71
N THR A 117 -1.89 0.45 10.59
CA THR A 117 -2.12 -0.97 10.79
C THR A 117 -3.26 -1.41 9.89
N LYS A 118 -3.07 -2.51 9.16
CA LYS A 118 -4.09 -3.05 8.25
C LYS A 118 -5.27 -3.68 8.98
N GLU A 119 -5.01 -4.33 10.07
CA GLU A 119 -6.03 -4.95 10.91
C GLU A 119 -5.62 -4.81 12.39
N ASP A 120 -6.40 -4.09 13.16
CA ASP A 120 -6.26 -4.07 14.62
C ASP A 120 -6.91 -5.32 15.24
N ALA A 121 -6.98 -5.37 16.57
CA ALA A 121 -7.60 -6.49 17.31
C ALA A 121 -9.10 -6.68 16.97
N GLU A 122 -9.73 -5.67 16.38
CA GLU A 122 -11.15 -5.63 15.99
C GLU A 122 -11.33 -5.75 14.47
N GLY A 123 -10.24 -5.98 13.72
CA GLY A 123 -10.23 -6.10 12.26
C GLY A 123 -10.43 -4.78 11.52
N ARG A 124 -10.13 -3.63 12.16
CA ARG A 124 -10.26 -2.30 11.60
C ARG A 124 -8.93 -1.82 11.00
N LEU A 125 -9.03 -1.10 9.89
CA LEU A 125 -7.90 -0.44 9.26
C LEU A 125 -7.61 0.90 9.96
N ILE A 126 -6.45 1.02 10.59
CA ILE A 126 -6.06 2.24 11.30
C ILE A 126 -5.20 3.12 10.42
N LEU A 127 -5.64 4.37 10.29
CA LEU A 127 -5.01 5.40 9.47
C LEU A 127 -4.55 6.59 10.31
N SER A 128 -3.61 7.38 9.77
CA SER A 128 -3.10 8.60 10.41
C SER A 128 -2.94 9.74 9.40
N LYS A 129 -3.73 10.79 9.53
CA LYS A 129 -3.59 12.05 8.77
C LYS A 129 -2.31 12.78 9.18
N LYS A 130 -2.01 12.78 10.48
CA LYS A 130 -0.81 13.40 11.06
C LYS A 130 0.47 12.82 10.45
N ARG A 131 0.61 11.49 10.42
CA ARG A 131 1.79 10.82 9.85
C ARG A 131 1.89 11.00 8.34
N ALA A 132 0.78 11.00 7.62
CA ALA A 132 0.76 11.28 6.20
C ALA A 132 1.32 12.66 5.87
N ARG A 133 1.00 13.69 6.68
CA ARG A 133 1.55 15.05 6.52
C ARG A 133 3.06 15.07 6.74
N PHE A 134 3.57 14.35 7.73
CA PHE A 134 5.01 14.22 7.97
C PHE A 134 5.71 13.52 6.81
N GLU A 135 5.17 12.41 6.36
CA GLU A 135 5.74 11.64 5.25
C GLU A 135 5.80 12.45 3.96
N LYS A 136 4.72 13.16 3.62
CA LYS A 136 4.69 14.06 2.46
C LYS A 136 5.69 15.21 2.58
N ALA A 137 5.80 15.82 3.77
CA ALA A 137 6.77 16.88 4.01
C ALA A 137 8.20 16.36 3.88
N TRP A 138 8.47 15.17 4.41
CA TRP A 138 9.78 14.53 4.34
C TRP A 138 10.19 14.23 2.90
N ARG A 139 9.32 13.59 2.12
CA ARG A 139 9.57 13.32 0.69
C ARG A 139 9.83 14.59 -0.11
N LYS A 140 9.11 15.70 0.21
CA LYS A 140 9.37 17.00 -0.41
C LYS A 140 10.75 17.55 -0.06
N ILE A 141 11.19 17.38 1.18
CA ILE A 141 12.53 17.81 1.63
C ILE A 141 13.62 16.97 0.96
N GLU A 142 13.45 15.66 0.88
CA GLU A 142 14.40 14.76 0.21
C GLU A 142 14.54 15.11 -1.27
N ALA A 143 13.42 15.27 -1.98
CA ALA A 143 13.44 15.67 -3.39
C ALA A 143 14.13 17.04 -3.60
N ALA A 144 13.88 18.01 -2.72
CA ALA A 144 14.53 19.30 -2.78
C ALA A 144 16.04 19.22 -2.49
N ALA A 145 16.45 18.34 -1.57
CA ALA A 145 17.86 18.11 -1.27
C ALA A 145 18.61 17.48 -2.46
N GLU A 146 18.01 16.53 -3.15
CA GLU A 146 18.57 15.94 -4.38
C GLU A 146 18.61 16.92 -5.55
N GLY A 147 17.56 17.76 -5.70
CA GLY A 147 17.46 18.77 -6.74
C GLY A 147 18.28 20.06 -6.44
N GLY A 148 18.76 20.23 -5.22
CA GLY A 148 19.41 21.46 -4.78
C GLY A 148 18.46 22.66 -4.69
N GLU A 149 17.16 22.41 -4.57
CA GLU A 149 16.14 23.44 -4.48
C GLU A 149 15.98 23.96 -3.04
N PRO A 150 15.71 25.26 -2.85
CA PRO A 150 15.48 25.81 -1.52
C PRO A 150 14.12 25.33 -0.97
N VAL A 151 14.11 24.97 0.32
CA VAL A 151 12.89 24.62 1.05
C VAL A 151 12.47 25.80 1.92
N GLU A 152 11.24 26.25 1.76
CA GLU A 152 10.65 27.29 2.61
C GLU A 152 9.93 26.64 3.82
N GLY A 153 10.14 27.20 5.00
CA GLY A 153 9.49 26.76 6.23
C GLY A 153 9.36 27.89 7.26
N ASN A 154 8.39 27.76 8.13
CA ASN A 154 8.20 28.68 9.24
C ASN A 154 9.01 28.22 10.45
N VAL A 155 9.79 29.13 11.04
CA VAL A 155 10.49 28.86 12.29
C VAL A 155 9.47 28.88 13.43
N ILE A 156 9.33 27.74 14.11
CA ILE A 156 8.38 27.59 15.23
C ILE A 156 9.08 27.87 16.55
N GLU A 157 10.34 27.41 16.71
CA GLU A 157 11.09 27.53 17.95
C GLU A 157 12.59 27.56 17.66
N VAL A 158 13.31 28.34 18.44
CA VAL A 158 14.79 28.36 18.43
C VAL A 158 15.29 27.66 19.67
N VAL A 159 15.92 26.50 19.48
CA VAL A 159 16.53 25.73 20.57
C VAL A 159 18.04 25.98 20.61
N LYS A 160 18.60 25.97 21.84
CA LYS A 160 20.02 26.07 22.03
C LYS A 160 20.66 24.72 21.76
N GLY A 161 21.34 24.58 20.63
CA GLY A 161 22.06 23.38 20.20
C GLY A 161 23.50 23.37 20.64
#